data_21b304d17fc7925afefb4c1004798684
#
_entry.id   21b304d17fc7925afefb4c1004798684
#
_cell.length_a   1.000
_cell.length_b   1.000
_cell.length_c   1.000
_cell.angle_alpha   90.00
_cell.angle_beta   90.00
_cell.angle_gamma   90.00
#
_symmetry.space_group_name_H-M   'P 1'
#
loop_
_entity.id
_entity.type
_entity.pdbx_description
1 polymer ?
#
loop_
_entity_poly.entity_id
_entity_poly.type
_entity_poly.pdbx_seq_one_letter_code
_entity_poly.pdbx_strand_id
1 'polypeptide(L)'
;RALAVLVLLTACGLAAFAVWGPLGDLCVGFALTEENILGGSLRLLFAFPAGLLLARIFRPVKVKGAFWIGGIAIVAISSVPRIGGGEHLWMNGIYDAVCAIVLFPAIVWLAASGRTTDRITTRVCKFLGDISYPLYMVHYPFIYLYYAWVKNEELTFAESLPGAAALVAGSVLLAWLCLKLYDEPVRRFLSKHLLRTEKQ
;
A
#
# COMPACT_ATOMS: atom_id res chain seq x y z
N ARG A 1 22.92 11.43 8.24
CA ARG A 1 23.83 10.33 7.88
C ARG A 1 23.34 9.02 8.52
N ALA A 2 23.12 8.94 9.83
CA ALA A 2 22.67 7.72 10.51
C ALA A 2 21.36 7.12 9.90
N LEU A 3 20.36 7.96 9.61
CA LEU A 3 19.12 7.51 8.97
C LEU A 3 19.35 6.88 7.58
N ALA A 4 20.25 7.45 6.78
CA ALA A 4 20.57 6.90 5.46
C ALA A 4 21.29 5.54 5.57
N VAL A 5 22.19 5.40 6.54
CA VAL A 5 22.87 4.13 6.84
C VAL A 5 21.84 3.08 7.28
N LEU A 6 20.92 3.44 8.17
CA LEU A 6 19.84 2.54 8.60
C LEU A 6 19.00 2.06 7.42
N VAL A 7 18.57 3.00 6.54
CA VAL A 7 17.78 2.66 5.35
C VAL A 7 18.55 1.72 4.43
N LEU A 8 19.84 1.95 4.21
CA LEU A 8 20.68 1.06 3.38
C LEU A 8 20.81 -0.34 3.97
N LEU A 9 21.11 -0.43 5.27
CA LEU A 9 21.23 -1.73 5.95
C LEU A 9 19.92 -2.52 5.92
N THR A 10 18.81 -1.86 6.21
CA THR A 10 17.49 -2.51 6.19
C THR A 10 17.03 -2.82 4.78
N ALA A 11 17.39 -2.04 3.76
CA ALA A 11 17.15 -2.36 2.35
C ALA A 11 17.93 -3.62 1.93
N CYS A 12 19.21 -3.72 2.31
CA CYS A 12 20.00 -4.91 2.04
C CYS A 12 19.41 -6.15 2.74
N GLY A 13 19.01 -6.02 4.01
CA GLY A 13 18.36 -7.11 4.74
C GLY A 13 17.04 -7.54 4.11
N LEU A 14 16.22 -6.57 3.67
CA LEU A 14 14.95 -6.84 2.99
C LEU A 14 15.17 -7.53 1.63
N ALA A 15 16.14 -7.06 0.84
CA ALA A 15 16.48 -7.69 -0.44
C ALA A 15 17.02 -9.11 -0.24
N ALA A 16 17.90 -9.31 0.75
CA ALA A 16 18.41 -10.64 1.08
C ALA A 16 17.28 -11.58 1.49
N PHE A 17 16.36 -11.12 2.34
CA PHE A 17 15.20 -11.90 2.73
C PHE A 17 14.29 -12.25 1.55
N ALA A 18 14.03 -11.31 0.64
CA ALA A 18 13.21 -11.54 -0.55
C ALA A 18 13.81 -12.60 -1.49
N VAL A 19 15.13 -12.54 -1.71
CA VAL A 19 15.82 -13.39 -2.69
C VAL A 19 16.15 -14.78 -2.13
N TRP A 20 16.61 -14.84 -0.88
CA TRP A 20 17.09 -16.09 -0.26
C TRP A 20 16.16 -16.65 0.81
N GLY A 21 15.09 -15.93 1.13
CA GLY A 21 14.08 -16.40 2.06
C GLY A 21 13.26 -17.57 1.50
N PRO A 22 12.63 -18.37 2.37
CA PRO A 22 11.94 -19.60 1.97
C PRO A 22 10.71 -19.36 1.10
N LEU A 23 10.14 -18.16 1.14
CA LEU A 23 8.93 -17.80 0.42
C LEU A 23 9.22 -17.21 -0.97
N GLY A 24 10.42 -16.65 -1.18
CA GLY A 24 10.78 -15.95 -2.41
C GLY A 24 9.89 -14.75 -2.72
N ASP A 25 9.33 -14.12 -1.67
CA ASP A 25 8.48 -12.94 -1.80
C ASP A 25 8.51 -12.08 -0.52
N LEU A 26 7.85 -10.93 -0.59
CA LEU A 26 7.68 -10.02 0.54
C LEU A 26 6.25 -10.02 1.11
N CYS A 27 5.45 -11.04 0.80
CA CYS A 27 4.09 -11.20 1.32
C CYS A 27 4.11 -11.82 2.72
N VAL A 28 4.61 -11.09 3.69
CA VAL A 28 4.88 -11.52 5.08
C VAL A 28 4.40 -10.50 6.10
N GLY A 29 4.32 -10.91 7.38
CA GLY A 29 3.98 -10.02 8.50
C GLY A 29 2.56 -10.18 9.03
N PHE A 30 1.86 -11.28 8.69
CA PHE A 30 0.49 -11.56 9.13
C PHE A 30 0.31 -12.87 9.88
N ALA A 31 1.38 -13.62 10.11
CA ALA A 31 1.36 -14.84 10.93
C ALA A 31 2.49 -14.83 11.96
N LEU A 32 2.31 -15.60 13.04
CA LEU A 32 3.30 -15.73 14.10
C LEU A 32 4.30 -16.86 13.80
N THR A 33 4.78 -16.94 12.57
CA THR A 33 5.89 -17.83 12.17
C THR A 33 7.18 -17.03 12.09
N GLU A 34 8.32 -17.71 12.21
CA GLU A 34 9.64 -17.07 12.21
C GLU A 34 9.87 -16.21 10.97
N GLU A 35 9.51 -16.73 9.79
CA GLU A 35 9.66 -16.03 8.53
C GLU A 35 8.76 -14.77 8.47
N ASN A 36 7.52 -14.89 8.96
CA ASN A 36 6.59 -13.76 8.97
C ASN A 36 7.03 -12.67 9.94
N ILE A 37 7.52 -13.04 11.11
CA ILE A 37 8.03 -12.07 12.11
C ILE A 37 9.28 -11.38 11.56
N LEU A 38 10.25 -12.15 11.05
CA LEU A 38 11.48 -11.59 10.49
C LEU A 38 11.22 -10.70 9.29
N GLY A 39 10.49 -11.21 8.30
CA GLY A 39 10.19 -10.46 7.09
C GLY A 39 9.31 -9.24 7.34
N GLY A 40 8.29 -9.36 8.22
CA GLY A 40 7.44 -8.24 8.64
C GLY A 40 8.24 -7.16 9.37
N SER A 41 9.17 -7.56 10.25
CA SER A 41 10.07 -6.64 10.96
C SER A 41 11.00 -5.91 9.99
N LEU A 42 11.60 -6.61 9.03
CA LEU A 42 12.46 -6.01 8.00
C LEU A 42 11.68 -5.01 7.12
N ARG A 43 10.44 -5.34 6.73
CA ARG A 43 9.57 -4.43 5.99
C ARG A 43 9.29 -3.15 6.79
N LEU A 44 8.96 -3.27 8.07
CA LEU A 44 8.71 -2.12 8.94
C LEU A 44 9.96 -1.27 9.12
N LEU A 45 11.10 -1.92 9.44
CA LEU A 45 12.38 -1.26 9.67
C LEU A 45 12.96 -0.60 8.41
N PHE A 46 12.56 -1.04 7.22
CA PHE A 46 12.90 -0.37 5.98
C PHE A 46 11.89 0.74 5.65
N ALA A 47 10.60 0.43 5.57
CA ALA A 47 9.59 1.33 5.03
C ALA A 47 9.47 2.64 5.83
N PHE A 48 9.46 2.55 7.16
CA PHE A 48 9.32 3.73 8.02
C PHE A 48 10.52 4.68 7.94
N PRO A 49 11.78 4.24 8.15
CA PRO A 49 12.93 5.11 7.99
C PRO A 49 13.14 5.61 6.56
N ALA A 50 12.81 4.80 5.54
CA ALA A 50 12.87 5.22 4.15
C ALA A 50 11.88 6.36 3.86
N GLY A 51 10.65 6.28 4.38
CA GLY A 51 9.67 7.36 4.30
C GLY A 51 10.16 8.64 4.99
N LEU A 52 10.76 8.54 6.18
CA LEU A 52 11.36 9.69 6.87
C LEU A 52 12.53 10.30 6.09
N LEU A 53 13.39 9.45 5.51
CA LEU A 53 14.49 9.92 4.68
C LEU A 53 13.96 10.62 3.43
N LEU A 54 12.98 10.02 2.76
CA LEU A 54 12.34 10.59 1.58
C LEU A 54 11.74 11.97 1.91
N ALA A 55 11.01 12.09 3.02
CA ALA A 55 10.44 13.37 3.45
C ALA A 55 11.51 14.45 3.71
N ARG A 56 12.69 14.08 4.22
CA ARG A 56 13.79 15.01 4.47
C ARG A 56 14.50 15.52 3.21
N ILE A 57 14.62 14.63 2.21
CA ILE A 57 15.34 14.97 0.95
C ILE A 57 14.37 15.39 -0.15
N PHE A 58 13.07 15.32 0.11
CA PHE A 58 12.03 15.60 -0.86
C PHE A 58 12.12 17.03 -1.37
N ARG A 59 12.22 17.14 -2.68
CA ARG A 59 12.10 18.41 -3.42
C ARG A 59 11.02 18.24 -4.47
N PRO A 60 9.92 18.97 -4.39
CA PRO A 60 8.82 18.80 -5.34
C PRO A 60 9.26 19.21 -6.75
N VAL A 61 9.16 18.30 -7.68
CA VAL A 61 9.27 18.54 -9.11
C VAL A 61 7.86 18.72 -9.63
N LYS A 62 7.54 19.88 -10.20
CA LYS A 62 6.18 20.22 -10.67
C LYS A 62 5.74 19.32 -11.84
N VAL A 63 5.29 18.10 -11.53
CA VAL A 63 4.86 17.13 -12.54
C VAL A 63 3.36 17.25 -12.76
N LYS A 64 2.96 17.56 -14.00
CA LYS A 64 1.55 17.53 -14.39
C LYS A 64 1.09 16.08 -14.56
N GLY A 65 -0.08 15.74 -14.03
CA GLY A 65 -0.64 14.39 -14.17
C GLY A 65 0.04 13.31 -13.33
N ALA A 66 0.88 13.65 -12.35
CA ALA A 66 1.59 12.70 -11.50
C ALA A 66 0.67 11.65 -10.85
N PHE A 67 -0.56 12.02 -10.50
CA PHE A 67 -1.57 11.09 -9.98
C PHE A 67 -1.87 9.95 -10.97
N TRP A 68 -2.14 10.29 -12.23
CA TRP A 68 -2.46 9.29 -13.26
C TRP A 68 -1.24 8.46 -13.64
N ILE A 69 -0.07 9.10 -13.76
CA ILE A 69 1.19 8.39 -14.04
C ILE A 69 1.50 7.41 -12.90
N GLY A 70 1.40 7.85 -11.66
CA GLY A 70 1.62 6.98 -10.49
C GLY A 70 0.60 5.85 -10.40
N GLY A 71 -0.69 6.12 -10.65
CA GLY A 71 -1.73 5.10 -10.68
C GLY A 71 -1.50 4.05 -11.77
N ILE A 72 -1.20 4.46 -12.99
CA ILE A 72 -0.86 3.54 -14.10
C ILE A 72 0.38 2.72 -13.77
N ALA A 73 1.43 3.35 -13.21
CA ALA A 73 2.64 2.66 -12.82
C ALA A 73 2.38 1.58 -11.75
N ILE A 74 1.57 1.88 -10.73
CA ILE A 74 1.19 0.90 -9.70
C ILE A 74 0.44 -0.28 -10.34
N VAL A 75 -0.56 0.00 -11.20
CA VAL A 75 -1.32 -1.05 -11.88
C VAL A 75 -0.39 -1.90 -12.75
N ALA A 76 0.48 -1.29 -13.55
CA ALA A 76 1.41 -2.00 -14.41
C ALA A 76 2.36 -2.91 -13.61
N ILE A 77 2.95 -2.39 -12.53
CA ILE A 77 3.84 -3.16 -11.64
C ILE A 77 3.08 -4.31 -10.97
N SER A 78 1.87 -4.04 -10.47
CA SER A 78 1.07 -5.07 -9.78
C SER A 78 0.49 -6.13 -10.73
N SER A 79 0.44 -5.86 -12.04
CA SER A 79 -0.07 -6.79 -13.05
C SER A 79 0.99 -7.74 -13.58
N VAL A 80 2.25 -7.60 -13.19
CA VAL A 80 3.31 -8.52 -13.60
C VAL A 80 3.10 -9.87 -12.92
N PRO A 81 2.92 -10.96 -13.69
CA PRO A 81 2.73 -12.28 -13.10
C PRO A 81 4.02 -12.78 -12.46
N ARG A 82 3.91 -13.72 -11.53
CA ARG A 82 5.08 -14.40 -10.96
C ARG A 82 5.82 -15.19 -12.05
N ILE A 83 7.10 -14.87 -12.24
CA ILE A 83 7.90 -15.35 -13.36
C ILE A 83 8.64 -16.66 -13.01
N GLY A 84 9.07 -16.82 -11.76
CA GLY A 84 9.98 -17.91 -11.35
C GLY A 84 9.31 -19.26 -11.11
N GLY A 85 7.98 -19.36 -11.10
CA GLY A 85 7.30 -20.60 -10.71
C GLY A 85 7.73 -21.10 -9.33
N GLY A 86 7.63 -22.40 -9.07
CA GLY A 86 8.06 -23.02 -7.80
C GLY A 86 9.56 -23.29 -7.70
N GLU A 87 10.26 -23.40 -8.83
CA GLU A 87 11.68 -23.76 -8.86
C GLU A 87 12.64 -22.56 -8.77
N HIS A 88 12.19 -21.37 -9.18
CA HIS A 88 13.02 -20.17 -9.24
C HIS A 88 12.41 -19.03 -8.41
N LEU A 89 12.09 -19.30 -7.16
CA LEU A 89 11.48 -18.31 -6.23
C LEU A 89 12.30 -17.03 -6.10
N TRP A 90 13.63 -17.12 -6.19
CA TRP A 90 14.54 -15.97 -6.13
C TRP A 90 14.24 -14.89 -7.19
N MET A 91 13.71 -15.28 -8.37
CA MET A 91 13.35 -14.32 -9.43
C MET A 91 12.20 -13.40 -8.97
N ASN A 92 11.19 -13.98 -8.32
CA ASN A 92 10.10 -13.21 -7.73
C ASN A 92 10.61 -12.33 -6.58
N GLY A 93 11.52 -12.87 -5.75
CA GLY A 93 12.16 -12.14 -4.66
C GLY A 93 12.93 -10.90 -5.16
N ILE A 94 13.68 -11.03 -6.26
CA ILE A 94 14.36 -9.87 -6.88
C ILE A 94 13.32 -8.84 -7.35
N TYR A 95 12.26 -9.28 -8.02
CA TYR A 95 11.21 -8.39 -8.48
C TYR A 95 10.56 -7.63 -7.33
N ASP A 96 10.16 -8.33 -6.27
CA ASP A 96 9.56 -7.74 -5.08
C ASP A 96 10.52 -6.77 -4.37
N ALA A 97 11.80 -7.13 -4.26
CA ALA A 97 12.82 -6.25 -3.67
C ALA A 97 12.99 -4.95 -4.48
N VAL A 98 13.08 -5.05 -5.81
CA VAL A 98 13.18 -3.87 -6.69
C VAL A 98 11.93 -3.01 -6.57
N CYS A 99 10.75 -3.62 -6.57
CA CYS A 99 9.48 -2.90 -6.38
C CYS A 99 9.45 -2.16 -5.04
N ALA A 100 9.76 -2.84 -3.94
CA ALA A 100 9.67 -2.28 -2.60
C ALA A 100 10.73 -1.20 -2.32
N ILE A 101 11.97 -1.43 -2.76
CA ILE A 101 13.11 -0.57 -2.41
C ILE A 101 13.27 0.60 -3.38
N VAL A 102 12.90 0.43 -4.64
CA VAL A 102 13.16 1.43 -5.68
C VAL A 102 11.86 1.99 -6.27
N LEU A 103 11.02 1.13 -6.84
CA LEU A 103 9.88 1.59 -7.64
C LEU A 103 8.82 2.27 -6.80
N PHE A 104 8.39 1.71 -5.68
CA PHE A 104 7.38 2.32 -4.84
C PHE A 104 7.85 3.64 -4.20
N PRO A 105 9.06 3.78 -3.64
CA PRO A 105 9.56 5.07 -3.20
C PRO A 105 9.64 6.12 -4.32
N ALA A 106 10.02 5.71 -5.54
CA ALA A 106 10.03 6.60 -6.70
C ALA A 106 8.62 7.07 -7.10
N ILE A 107 7.63 6.16 -7.07
CA ILE A 107 6.22 6.49 -7.32
C ILE A 107 5.69 7.45 -6.24
N VAL A 108 6.02 7.22 -4.97
CA VAL A 108 5.64 8.12 -3.87
C VAL A 108 6.26 9.51 -4.08
N TRP A 109 7.53 9.60 -4.46
CA TRP A 109 8.16 10.88 -4.81
C TRP A 109 7.45 11.57 -5.96
N LEU A 110 7.18 10.84 -7.05
CA LEU A 110 6.48 11.36 -8.21
C LEU A 110 5.08 11.87 -7.82
N ALA A 111 4.31 11.07 -7.11
CA ALA A 111 2.96 11.41 -6.69
C ALA A 111 2.93 12.64 -5.75
N ALA A 112 3.87 12.70 -4.80
CA ALA A 112 4.02 13.84 -3.89
C ALA A 112 4.47 15.13 -4.63
N SER A 113 5.16 14.99 -5.77
CA SER A 113 5.57 16.12 -6.63
C SER A 113 4.44 16.62 -7.52
N GLY A 114 3.31 15.91 -7.57
CA GLY A 114 2.18 16.22 -8.44
C GLY A 114 1.47 17.52 -8.09
N ARG A 115 1.06 18.24 -9.12
CA ARG A 115 0.10 19.35 -8.99
C ARG A 115 -1.15 19.01 -9.79
N THR A 116 -2.27 18.95 -9.10
CA THR A 116 -3.58 18.86 -9.73
C THR A 116 -4.09 20.27 -9.97
N THR A 117 -4.30 20.62 -11.23
CA THR A 117 -4.83 21.94 -11.63
C THR A 117 -6.29 21.85 -12.06
N ASP A 118 -6.74 20.67 -12.42
CA ASP A 118 -8.11 20.43 -12.87
C ASP A 118 -9.02 20.01 -11.72
N ARG A 119 -10.26 20.44 -11.79
CA ARG A 119 -11.29 20.25 -10.76
C ARG A 119 -11.64 18.76 -10.56
N ILE A 120 -11.60 17.96 -11.64
CA ILE A 120 -11.99 16.54 -11.60
C ILE A 120 -10.93 15.76 -10.86
N THR A 121 -9.66 15.82 -11.28
CA THR A 121 -8.55 15.11 -10.62
C THR A 121 -8.43 15.52 -9.16
N THR A 122 -8.59 16.80 -8.83
CA THR A 122 -8.56 17.27 -7.43
C THR A 122 -9.68 16.63 -6.59
N ARG A 123 -10.89 16.49 -7.13
CA ARG A 123 -11.99 15.82 -6.42
C ARG A 123 -11.74 14.33 -6.23
N VAL A 124 -11.25 13.66 -7.27
CA VAL A 124 -10.91 12.24 -7.22
C VAL A 124 -9.80 11.99 -6.20
N CYS A 125 -8.72 12.76 -6.26
CA CYS A 125 -7.60 12.64 -5.30
C CYS A 125 -8.09 12.87 -3.86
N LYS A 126 -8.93 13.89 -3.64
CA LYS A 126 -9.49 14.16 -2.32
C LYS A 126 -10.37 13.01 -1.84
N PHE A 127 -11.29 12.53 -2.67
CA PHE A 127 -12.14 11.39 -2.34
C PHE A 127 -11.34 10.15 -1.98
N LEU A 128 -10.38 9.76 -2.84
CA LEU A 128 -9.52 8.60 -2.58
C LEU A 128 -8.67 8.76 -1.32
N GLY A 129 -8.15 9.97 -1.08
CA GLY A 129 -7.43 10.28 0.16
C GLY A 129 -8.30 10.15 1.40
N ASP A 130 -9.52 10.71 1.35
CA ASP A 130 -10.45 10.69 2.48
C ASP A 130 -10.90 9.26 2.83
N ILE A 131 -11.13 8.37 1.83
CA ILE A 131 -11.55 6.99 2.05
C ILE A 131 -10.39 6.01 2.27
N SER A 132 -9.13 6.41 2.02
CA SER A 132 -7.98 5.49 2.03
C SER A 132 -7.81 4.74 3.36
N TYR A 133 -7.91 5.45 4.48
CA TYR A 133 -7.80 4.83 5.80
C TYR A 133 -8.99 3.94 6.16
N PRO A 134 -10.27 4.38 6.04
CA PRO A 134 -11.40 3.49 6.21
C PRO A 134 -11.37 2.26 5.29
N LEU A 135 -10.96 2.45 4.02
CA LEU A 135 -10.84 1.34 3.07
C LEU A 135 -9.81 0.31 3.52
N TYR A 136 -8.64 0.77 3.99
CA TYR A 136 -7.61 -0.10 4.56
C TYR A 136 -8.15 -0.94 5.73
N MET A 137 -8.99 -0.37 6.57
CA MET A 137 -9.55 -1.07 7.73
C MET A 137 -10.61 -2.11 7.36
N VAL A 138 -11.43 -1.86 6.33
CA VAL A 138 -12.61 -2.68 6.04
C VAL A 138 -12.43 -3.71 4.91
N HIS A 139 -11.45 -3.54 4.00
CA HIS A 139 -11.34 -4.37 2.80
C HIS A 139 -10.88 -5.80 3.08
N TYR A 140 -10.09 -6.02 4.13
CA TYR A 140 -9.43 -7.30 4.39
C TYR A 140 -10.40 -8.48 4.61
N PRO A 141 -11.46 -8.37 5.41
CA PRO A 141 -12.45 -9.43 5.55
C PRO A 141 -13.12 -9.81 4.21
N PHE A 142 -13.39 -8.83 3.35
CA PHE A 142 -13.99 -9.08 2.04
C PHE A 142 -13.06 -9.83 1.09
N ILE A 143 -11.75 -9.56 1.14
CA ILE A 143 -10.75 -10.32 0.37
C ILE A 143 -10.77 -11.79 0.78
N TYR A 144 -10.83 -12.09 2.08
CA TYR A 144 -10.91 -13.48 2.56
C TYR A 144 -12.18 -14.19 2.11
N LEU A 145 -13.32 -13.51 2.21
CA LEU A 145 -14.60 -14.08 1.75
C LEU A 145 -14.58 -14.36 0.26
N TYR A 146 -14.05 -13.41 -0.53
CA TYR A 146 -13.90 -13.59 -1.97
C TYR A 146 -12.96 -14.75 -2.30
N TYR A 147 -11.79 -14.80 -1.66
CA TYR A 147 -10.84 -15.89 -1.87
C TYR A 147 -11.42 -17.26 -1.52
N ALA A 148 -12.11 -17.35 -0.38
CA ALA A 148 -12.78 -18.59 0.04
C ALA A 148 -13.86 -19.00 -0.97
N TRP A 149 -14.66 -18.05 -1.46
CA TRP A 149 -15.68 -18.31 -2.47
C TRP A 149 -15.07 -18.81 -3.77
N VAL A 150 -14.07 -18.14 -4.33
CA VAL A 150 -13.40 -18.54 -5.57
C VAL A 150 -12.79 -19.95 -5.44
N LYS A 151 -12.16 -20.23 -4.28
CA LYS A 151 -11.53 -21.52 -4.03
C LYS A 151 -12.52 -22.66 -3.82
N ASN A 152 -13.60 -22.43 -3.09
CA ASN A 152 -14.59 -23.46 -2.78
C ASN A 152 -15.43 -23.85 -4.01
N GLU A 153 -15.72 -22.88 -4.88
CA GLU A 153 -16.49 -23.09 -6.10
C GLU A 153 -15.57 -23.43 -7.32
N GLU A 154 -14.26 -23.51 -7.10
CA GLU A 154 -13.23 -23.79 -8.15
C GLU A 154 -13.38 -22.88 -9.39
N LEU A 155 -13.72 -21.59 -9.16
CA LEU A 155 -14.04 -20.65 -10.22
C LEU A 155 -12.82 -20.31 -11.07
N THR A 156 -13.05 -20.24 -12.37
CA THR A 156 -12.06 -19.69 -13.30
C THR A 156 -11.91 -18.17 -13.12
N PHE A 157 -10.83 -17.60 -13.66
CA PHE A 157 -10.59 -16.16 -13.60
C PHE A 157 -11.78 -15.34 -14.16
N ALA A 158 -12.36 -15.78 -15.29
CA ALA A 158 -13.49 -15.07 -15.91
C ALA A 158 -14.77 -15.10 -15.03
N GLU A 159 -15.05 -16.25 -14.40
CA GLU A 159 -16.21 -16.42 -13.52
C GLU A 159 -16.04 -15.64 -12.20
N SER A 160 -14.81 -15.42 -11.74
CA SER A 160 -14.53 -14.68 -10.51
C SER A 160 -14.61 -13.15 -10.67
N LEU A 161 -14.53 -12.62 -11.89
CA LEU A 161 -14.52 -11.16 -12.16
C LEU A 161 -15.73 -10.40 -11.58
N PRO A 162 -17.00 -10.88 -11.72
CA PRO A 162 -18.13 -10.17 -11.11
C PRO A 162 -18.03 -10.07 -9.60
N GLY A 163 -17.54 -11.12 -8.94
CA GLY A 163 -17.28 -11.13 -7.50
C GLY A 163 -16.17 -10.14 -7.11
N ALA A 164 -15.10 -10.06 -7.88
CA ALA A 164 -14.05 -9.07 -7.69
C ALA A 164 -14.58 -7.63 -7.82
N ALA A 165 -15.41 -7.37 -8.82
CA ALA A 165 -16.04 -6.06 -8.99
C ALA A 165 -16.97 -5.71 -7.82
N ALA A 166 -17.77 -6.67 -7.35
CA ALA A 166 -18.64 -6.51 -6.19
C ALA A 166 -17.83 -6.27 -4.89
N LEU A 167 -16.71 -6.98 -4.71
CA LEU A 167 -15.78 -6.77 -3.58
C LEU A 167 -15.24 -5.34 -3.57
N VAL A 168 -14.74 -4.86 -4.70
CA VAL A 168 -14.19 -3.49 -4.82
C VAL A 168 -15.28 -2.47 -4.54
N ALA A 169 -16.43 -2.58 -5.19
CA ALA A 169 -17.55 -1.64 -5.01
C ALA A 169 -18.08 -1.66 -3.57
N GLY A 170 -18.26 -2.84 -2.99
CA GLY A 170 -18.71 -3.01 -1.60
C GLY A 170 -17.72 -2.45 -0.58
N SER A 171 -16.42 -2.70 -0.77
CA SER A 171 -15.37 -2.15 0.10
C SER A 171 -15.31 -0.63 0.05
N VAL A 172 -15.41 -0.03 -1.15
CA VAL A 172 -15.44 1.43 -1.33
C VAL A 172 -16.69 2.04 -0.70
N LEU A 173 -17.87 1.42 -0.91
CA LEU A 173 -19.11 1.88 -0.32
C LEU A 173 -19.05 1.83 1.21
N LEU A 174 -18.61 0.71 1.77
CA LEU A 174 -18.49 0.55 3.23
C LEU A 174 -17.46 1.54 3.81
N ALA A 175 -16.32 1.72 3.15
CA ALA A 175 -15.32 2.71 3.56
C ALA A 175 -15.89 4.14 3.58
N TRP A 176 -16.68 4.48 2.56
CA TRP A 176 -17.36 5.78 2.52
C TRP A 176 -18.40 5.94 3.63
N LEU A 177 -19.18 4.89 3.91
CA LEU A 177 -20.13 4.89 5.03
C LEU A 177 -19.40 5.05 6.37
N CYS A 178 -18.31 4.30 6.60
CA CYS A 178 -17.49 4.44 7.80
C CYS A 178 -16.91 5.85 7.94
N LEU A 179 -16.44 6.45 6.85
CA LEU A 179 -15.96 7.83 6.84
C LEU A 179 -17.06 8.80 7.29
N LYS A 180 -18.26 8.68 6.70
CA LYS A 180 -19.35 9.65 6.92
C LYS A 180 -20.08 9.46 8.25
N LEU A 181 -20.33 8.21 8.65
CA LEU A 181 -21.15 7.90 9.82
C LEU A 181 -20.33 7.79 11.10
N TYR A 182 -19.05 7.49 11.00
CA TYR A 182 -18.18 7.26 12.17
C TYR A 182 -17.00 8.24 12.24
N ASP A 183 -16.11 8.20 11.25
CA ASP A 183 -14.82 8.90 11.34
C ASP A 183 -14.99 10.45 11.40
N GLU A 184 -15.75 11.04 10.48
CA GLU A 184 -15.98 12.48 10.48
C GLU A 184 -16.68 12.99 11.75
N PRO A 185 -17.77 12.36 12.26
CA PRO A 185 -18.40 12.77 13.50
C PRO A 185 -17.48 12.66 14.72
N VAL A 186 -16.74 11.53 14.83
CA VAL A 186 -15.81 11.29 15.94
C VAL A 186 -14.67 12.29 15.93
N ARG A 187 -14.06 12.55 14.79
CA ARG A 187 -13.00 13.56 14.66
C ARG A 187 -13.50 14.97 15.04
N ARG A 188 -14.70 15.35 14.59
CA ARG A 188 -15.30 16.64 14.98
C ARG A 188 -15.54 16.74 16.48
N PHE A 189 -16.04 15.66 17.09
CA PHE A 189 -16.26 15.60 18.53
C PHE A 189 -14.95 15.73 19.31
N LEU A 190 -13.94 14.93 18.97
CA LEU A 190 -12.63 14.94 19.62
C LEU A 190 -11.92 16.30 19.45
N SER A 191 -11.93 16.83 18.23
CA SER A 191 -11.33 18.14 17.95
C SER A 191 -11.98 19.26 18.77
N LYS A 192 -13.31 19.22 18.93
CA LYS A 192 -14.04 20.22 19.72
C LYS A 192 -13.73 20.12 21.22
N HIS A 193 -13.52 18.92 21.75
CA HIS A 193 -13.35 18.71 23.20
C HIS A 193 -11.87 18.72 23.63
N LEU A 194 -10.97 18.14 22.83
CA LEU A 194 -9.56 18.02 23.19
C LEU A 194 -8.72 19.25 22.80
N LEU A 195 -8.94 19.81 21.60
CA LEU A 195 -8.13 20.96 21.14
C LEU A 195 -8.60 22.31 21.70
N ARG A 196 -9.73 22.37 22.39
CA ARG A 196 -10.23 23.58 23.03
C ARG A 196 -9.55 23.86 24.38
N THR A 197 -8.82 22.89 24.93
CA THR A 197 -8.17 22.99 26.26
C THR A 197 -6.81 23.69 26.20
N GLU A 198 -6.23 23.93 25.01
CA GLU A 198 -4.93 24.63 24.88
C GLU A 198 -5.04 26.15 24.70
N LYS A 199 -6.24 26.76 24.81
CA LYS A 199 -6.44 28.18 24.65
C LYS A 199 -6.96 28.87 25.93
N GLN A 200 -6.64 28.33 27.11
CA GLN A 200 -6.83 29.03 28.37
C GLN A 200 -5.49 29.30 29.07
#